data_3332bbebbcacdf4742485772f599ad9d
#
_entry.id   3332bbebbcacdf4742485772f599ad9d
#
_cell.length_a   1.000
_cell.length_b   1.000
_cell.length_c   1.000
_cell.angle_alpha   90.00
_cell.angle_beta   90.00
_cell.angle_gamma   90.00
#
_symmetry.space_group_name_H-M   'P 1'
#
loop_
_entity.id
_entity.type
_entity.pdbx_description
1 polymer ?
#
loop_
_entity_poly.entity_id
_entity_poly.type
_entity_poly.pdbx_seq_one_letter_code
_entity_poly.pdbx_strand_id
1 'polypeptide(L)'
;MYIPDYFGQKDFDEIRRFIEEDPFAFLLFPVGDEVTTTLIPLIHEVEDGKLVVYGHMAKNNPQWKKAMDRKVTILFFGPHHYISPRWYEIRKSVPTWNYVSVRITGTLKVMERKDTEDFLIRLSTFLDAEWGKEGREKEAYYQKMVEEIVAFRVESQTVDAGWKLSQNHPMSDRKGVVENLEKAGDDDARKMAGMMRKMMEK
;
A
#
# COMPACT_ATOMS: atom_id res chain seq x y z
N MET A 1 -10.74 6.83 6.83
CA MET A 1 -10.05 7.94 6.10
C MET A 1 -11.13 8.81 5.46
N TYR A 2 -11.00 10.15 5.43
CA TYR A 2 -11.93 11.00 4.69
C TYR A 2 -11.64 10.90 3.19
N ILE A 3 -12.60 10.43 2.42
CA ILE A 3 -12.52 10.28 0.96
C ILE A 3 -13.87 10.75 0.41
N PRO A 4 -13.92 11.86 -0.35
CA PRO A 4 -15.13 12.22 -1.11
C PRO A 4 -15.54 11.09 -2.05
N ASP A 5 -16.85 10.86 -2.22
CA ASP A 5 -17.38 9.72 -2.99
C ASP A 5 -16.79 9.61 -4.40
N TYR A 6 -16.58 10.73 -5.08
CA TYR A 6 -16.02 10.77 -6.44
C TYR A 6 -14.52 10.41 -6.51
N PHE A 7 -13.82 10.31 -5.37
CA PHE A 7 -12.44 9.82 -5.27
C PHE A 7 -12.35 8.42 -4.70
N GLY A 8 -13.46 7.85 -4.23
CA GLY A 8 -13.50 6.51 -3.66
C GLY A 8 -13.23 5.44 -4.71
N GLN A 9 -12.27 4.54 -4.44
CA GLN A 9 -12.06 3.33 -5.22
C GLN A 9 -12.76 2.16 -4.54
N LYS A 10 -13.65 1.49 -5.29
CA LYS A 10 -14.46 0.35 -4.80
C LYS A 10 -14.14 -0.95 -5.53
N ASP A 11 -13.42 -0.87 -6.63
CA ASP A 11 -13.00 -2.04 -7.38
C ASP A 11 -11.91 -2.77 -6.59
N PHE A 12 -12.26 -3.95 -6.10
CA PHE A 12 -11.41 -4.76 -5.22
C PHE A 12 -10.13 -5.24 -5.93
N ASP A 13 -10.22 -5.56 -7.21
CA ASP A 13 -9.08 -6.02 -8.00
C ASP A 13 -8.11 -4.87 -8.30
N GLU A 14 -8.61 -3.65 -8.53
CA GLU A 14 -7.74 -2.46 -8.67
C GLU A 14 -7.02 -2.15 -7.34
N ILE A 15 -7.70 -2.29 -6.19
CA ILE A 15 -7.09 -2.10 -4.87
C ILE A 15 -5.97 -3.12 -4.63
N ARG A 16 -6.22 -4.39 -4.93
CA ARG A 16 -5.24 -5.47 -4.78
C ARG A 16 -4.03 -5.25 -5.67
N ARG A 17 -4.25 -4.94 -6.94
CA ARG A 17 -3.17 -4.66 -7.90
C ARG A 17 -2.30 -3.51 -7.43
N PHE A 18 -2.89 -2.43 -6.92
CA PHE A 18 -2.15 -1.31 -6.37
C PHE A 18 -1.24 -1.73 -5.18
N ILE A 19 -1.74 -2.57 -4.26
CA ILE A 19 -0.96 -3.10 -3.14
C ILE A 19 0.19 -4.00 -3.63
N GLU A 20 -0.04 -4.79 -4.69
CA GLU A 20 0.98 -5.65 -5.31
C GLU A 20 2.08 -4.85 -6.00
N GLU A 21 1.72 -3.76 -6.70
CA GLU A 21 2.67 -2.89 -7.40
C GLU A 21 3.52 -2.03 -6.46
N ASP A 22 2.99 -1.69 -5.27
CA ASP A 22 3.69 -0.89 -4.26
C ASP A 22 3.46 -1.48 -2.85
N PRO A 23 4.16 -2.59 -2.53
CA PRO A 23 3.90 -3.37 -1.32
C PRO A 23 4.48 -2.73 -0.04
N PHE A 24 5.21 -1.60 -0.13
CA PHE A 24 5.83 -0.96 1.03
C PHE A 24 4.85 -0.03 1.73
N ALA A 25 4.58 -0.27 3.01
CA ALA A 25 3.50 0.40 3.73
C ALA A 25 3.91 0.86 5.13
N PHE A 26 3.08 1.71 5.70
CA PHE A 26 3.14 2.14 7.10
C PHE A 26 2.22 1.25 7.94
N LEU A 27 2.77 0.54 8.92
CA LEU A 27 2.00 -0.09 9.99
C LEU A 27 1.90 0.88 11.16
N LEU A 28 0.71 1.33 11.47
CA LEU A 28 0.39 2.34 12.46
C LEU A 28 -0.35 1.70 13.63
N PHE A 29 0.09 1.99 14.86
CA PHE A 29 -0.57 1.50 16.06
C PHE A 29 -0.51 2.57 17.17
N PRO A 30 -1.66 2.97 17.75
CA PRO A 30 -1.71 3.95 18.83
C PRO A 30 -1.23 3.32 20.14
N VAL A 31 -0.37 4.04 20.86
CA VAL A 31 0.14 3.70 22.21
C VAL A 31 0.00 4.91 23.10
N GLY A 32 -1.05 4.96 23.91
CA GLY A 32 -1.41 6.17 24.67
C GLY A 32 -1.72 7.32 23.71
N ASP A 33 -1.05 8.45 23.89
CA ASP A 33 -1.20 9.66 23.07
C ASP A 33 -0.29 9.67 21.81
N GLU A 34 0.54 8.64 21.64
CA GLU A 34 1.46 8.52 20.50
C GLU A 34 0.99 7.50 19.48
N VAL A 35 1.47 7.64 18.23
CA VAL A 35 1.30 6.65 17.17
C VAL A 35 2.64 6.03 16.83
N THR A 36 2.81 4.76 17.16
CA THR A 36 3.99 4.00 16.74
C THR A 36 3.86 3.65 15.26
N THR A 37 4.95 3.82 14.51
CA THR A 37 4.98 3.56 13.06
C THR A 37 6.14 2.65 12.71
N THR A 38 5.88 1.63 11.90
CA THR A 38 6.90 0.79 11.27
C THR A 38 6.65 0.77 9.76
N LEU A 39 7.70 1.01 8.96
CA LEU A 39 7.66 0.88 7.51
C LEU A 39 8.13 -0.53 7.14
N ILE A 40 7.30 -1.26 6.40
CA ILE A 40 7.56 -2.66 6.06
C ILE A 40 6.95 -3.06 4.72
N PRO A 41 7.58 -3.98 3.99
CA PRO A 41 6.94 -4.63 2.85
C PRO A 41 5.87 -5.60 3.33
N LEU A 42 4.74 -5.63 2.63
CA LEU A 42 3.61 -6.48 2.94
C LEU A 42 3.14 -7.22 1.68
N ILE A 43 2.76 -8.48 1.84
CA ILE A 43 2.01 -9.21 0.80
C ILE A 43 0.58 -9.43 1.27
N HIS A 44 -0.31 -9.75 0.35
CA HIS A 44 -1.70 -10.01 0.69
C HIS A 44 -2.25 -11.26 0.03
N GLU A 45 -3.32 -11.78 0.61
CA GLU A 45 -4.15 -12.85 0.07
C GLU A 45 -5.62 -12.50 0.27
N VAL A 46 -6.49 -13.24 -0.41
CA VAL A 46 -7.94 -13.15 -0.18
C VAL A 46 -8.39 -14.44 0.47
N GLU A 47 -8.86 -14.34 1.71
CA GLU A 47 -9.38 -15.46 2.48
C GLU A 47 -10.85 -15.16 2.80
N ASP A 48 -11.76 -16.06 2.44
CA ASP A 48 -13.21 -15.92 2.66
C ASP A 48 -13.79 -14.56 2.21
N GLY A 49 -13.26 -14.03 1.08
CA GLY A 49 -13.68 -12.75 0.51
C GLY A 49 -13.12 -11.52 1.22
N LYS A 50 -12.24 -11.68 2.21
CA LYS A 50 -11.55 -10.60 2.91
C LYS A 50 -10.10 -10.49 2.49
N LEU A 51 -9.58 -9.28 2.52
CA LEU A 51 -8.17 -9.04 2.33
C LEU A 51 -7.41 -9.36 3.63
N VAL A 52 -6.46 -10.28 3.54
CA VAL A 52 -5.53 -10.61 4.62
C VAL A 52 -4.14 -10.15 4.22
N VAL A 53 -3.52 -9.34 5.07
CA VAL A 53 -2.20 -8.75 4.81
C VAL A 53 -1.18 -9.41 5.74
N TYR A 54 -0.04 -9.79 5.17
CA TYR A 54 1.05 -10.48 5.86
C TYR A 54 2.32 -9.64 5.84
N GLY A 55 3.03 -9.64 6.97
CA GLY A 55 4.29 -8.96 7.12
C GLY A 55 5.13 -9.52 8.25
N HIS A 56 6.34 -8.99 8.39
CA HIS A 56 7.18 -9.29 9.55
C HIS A 56 7.91 -8.03 10.03
N MET A 57 8.34 -8.05 11.26
CA MET A 57 9.20 -7.03 11.83
C MET A 57 10.28 -7.67 12.70
N ALA A 58 11.33 -6.94 12.98
CA ALA A 58 12.38 -7.41 13.89
C ALA A 58 11.78 -7.75 15.26
N LYS A 59 12.22 -8.85 15.85
CA LYS A 59 11.79 -9.34 17.19
C LYS A 59 12.03 -8.29 18.28
N ASN A 60 13.06 -7.46 18.10
CA ASN A 60 13.40 -6.37 19.00
C ASN A 60 12.53 -5.12 18.83
N ASN A 61 11.69 -5.03 17.77
CA ASN A 61 10.74 -3.94 17.63
C ASN A 61 9.60 -4.14 18.64
N PRO A 62 9.41 -3.26 19.64
CA PRO A 62 8.42 -3.45 20.69
C PRO A 62 6.97 -3.32 20.19
N GLN A 63 6.76 -2.81 18.97
CA GLN A 63 5.42 -2.56 18.42
C GLN A 63 4.58 -3.83 18.33
N TRP A 64 5.15 -4.97 17.91
CA TRP A 64 4.40 -6.21 17.75
C TRP A 64 3.79 -6.70 19.07
N LYS A 65 4.53 -6.58 20.21
CA LYS A 65 4.01 -6.95 21.53
C LYS A 65 2.83 -6.10 21.96
N LYS A 66 2.88 -4.80 21.63
CA LYS A 66 1.82 -3.84 21.97
C LYS A 66 0.61 -3.99 21.05
N ALA A 67 0.83 -4.37 19.79
CA ALA A 67 -0.19 -4.49 18.75
C ALA A 67 -0.83 -5.88 18.65
N MET A 68 -0.23 -6.91 19.26
CA MET A 68 -0.74 -8.28 19.23
C MET A 68 -2.18 -8.35 19.75
N ASP A 69 -3.06 -9.01 18.98
CA ASP A 69 -4.50 -9.15 19.23
C ASP A 69 -5.28 -7.83 19.29
N ARG A 70 -4.70 -6.76 18.77
CA ARG A 70 -5.31 -5.44 18.77
C ARG A 70 -5.49 -4.89 17.35
N LYS A 71 -6.38 -3.91 17.23
CA LYS A 71 -6.65 -3.24 15.97
C LYS A 71 -5.46 -2.36 15.58
N VAL A 72 -4.99 -2.55 14.35
CA VAL A 72 -3.93 -1.75 13.71
C VAL A 72 -4.46 -1.07 12.46
N THR A 73 -3.70 -0.11 11.96
CA THR A 73 -3.92 0.52 10.66
C THR A 73 -2.71 0.28 9.77
N ILE A 74 -2.95 -0.16 8.55
CA ILE A 74 -1.96 -0.23 7.49
C ILE A 74 -2.30 0.86 6.47
N LEU A 75 -1.31 1.64 6.07
CA LEU A 75 -1.46 2.68 5.04
C LEU A 75 -0.46 2.44 3.92
N PHE A 76 -0.97 2.07 2.75
CA PHE A 76 -0.24 2.13 1.48
C PHE A 76 -0.41 3.51 0.90
N PHE A 77 0.68 4.15 0.54
CA PHE A 77 0.70 5.49 -0.02
C PHE A 77 1.48 5.46 -1.33
N GLY A 78 0.76 5.58 -2.43
CA GLY A 78 1.30 5.44 -3.78
C GLY A 78 1.72 6.76 -4.41
N PRO A 79 1.70 6.84 -5.75
CA PRO A 79 2.15 8.02 -6.46
C PRO A 79 1.34 9.24 -6.05
N HIS A 80 2.03 10.37 -5.94
CA HIS A 80 1.43 11.66 -5.61
C HIS A 80 2.17 12.77 -6.34
N HIS A 81 1.44 13.77 -6.79
CA HIS A 81 2.05 14.90 -7.48
C HIS A 81 1.25 16.18 -7.28
N TYR A 82 1.97 17.30 -7.20
CA TYR A 82 1.38 18.63 -7.23
C TYR A 82 0.74 18.89 -8.58
N ILE A 83 -0.47 19.46 -8.59
CA ILE A 83 -1.22 19.82 -9.79
C ILE A 83 -1.37 21.33 -9.86
N SER A 84 -0.72 21.92 -10.84
CA SER A 84 -0.77 23.36 -11.08
C SER A 84 -2.10 23.77 -11.70
N PRO A 85 -2.74 24.84 -11.23
CA PRO A 85 -3.92 25.39 -11.90
C PRO A 85 -3.64 25.91 -13.33
N ARG A 86 -2.35 26.09 -13.71
CA ARG A 86 -1.94 26.46 -15.06
C ARG A 86 -2.13 25.32 -16.08
N TRP A 87 -2.33 24.10 -15.61
CA TRP A 87 -2.54 22.93 -16.46
C TRP A 87 -4.00 22.75 -16.85
N TYR A 88 -4.91 23.55 -16.24
CA TYR A 88 -6.33 23.56 -16.55
C TYR A 88 -6.66 24.59 -17.63
N GLU A 89 -7.62 24.28 -18.49
CA GLU A 89 -8.22 25.26 -19.41
C GLU A 89 -9.06 26.28 -18.65
N ILE A 90 -9.73 25.84 -17.58
CA ILE A 90 -10.55 26.69 -16.72
C ILE A 90 -9.63 27.49 -15.79
N ARG A 91 -9.52 28.80 -16.05
CA ARG A 91 -8.60 29.68 -15.30
C ARG A 91 -8.98 29.92 -13.83
N LYS A 92 -10.21 29.61 -13.40
CA LYS A 92 -10.67 29.75 -12.01
C LYS A 92 -10.45 28.46 -11.24
N SER A 93 -9.23 28.04 -11.10
CA SER A 93 -8.84 26.84 -10.35
C SER A 93 -7.76 27.17 -9.33
N VAL A 94 -7.62 26.30 -8.31
CA VAL A 94 -6.64 26.43 -7.23
C VAL A 94 -5.61 25.30 -7.31
N PRO A 95 -4.39 25.51 -6.76
CA PRO A 95 -3.41 24.45 -6.61
C PRO A 95 -3.97 23.28 -5.81
N THR A 96 -3.61 22.06 -6.19
CA THR A 96 -3.99 20.85 -5.46
C THR A 96 -2.91 19.77 -5.59
N TRP A 97 -3.13 18.64 -4.91
CA TRP A 97 -2.36 17.41 -5.08
C TRP A 97 -3.26 16.30 -5.57
N ASN A 98 -2.78 15.51 -6.53
CA ASN A 98 -3.30 14.19 -6.81
C ASN A 98 -2.49 13.17 -6.02
N TYR A 99 -3.13 12.10 -5.57
CA TYR A 99 -2.51 11.02 -4.81
C TYR A 99 -3.38 9.77 -4.83
N VAL A 100 -2.75 8.65 -4.53
CA VAL A 100 -3.42 7.36 -4.35
C VAL A 100 -3.06 6.81 -2.98
N SER A 101 -4.04 6.28 -2.27
CA SER A 101 -3.80 5.63 -0.98
C SER A 101 -4.82 4.55 -0.68
N VAL A 102 -4.37 3.51 0.03
CA VAL A 102 -5.23 2.46 0.58
C VAL A 102 -4.97 2.36 2.09
N ARG A 103 -6.03 2.51 2.88
CA ARG A 103 -6.01 2.27 4.31
C ARG A 103 -6.73 0.98 4.64
N ILE A 104 -6.05 0.07 5.30
CA ILE A 104 -6.63 -1.17 5.83
C ILE A 104 -6.62 -1.08 7.35
N THR A 105 -7.74 -1.40 7.99
CA THR A 105 -7.76 -1.62 9.45
C THR A 105 -8.15 -3.05 9.74
N GLY A 106 -7.53 -3.64 10.74
CA GLY A 106 -7.80 -5.02 11.12
C GLY A 106 -7.09 -5.40 12.41
N THR A 107 -7.26 -6.62 12.85
CA THR A 107 -6.60 -7.15 14.06
C THR A 107 -5.31 -7.83 13.68
N LEU A 108 -4.20 -7.38 14.28
CA LEU A 108 -2.90 -8.03 14.11
C LEU A 108 -2.83 -9.33 14.91
N LYS A 109 -2.51 -10.42 14.23
CA LYS A 109 -2.25 -11.74 14.82
C LYS A 109 -0.81 -12.15 14.54
N VAL A 110 -0.06 -12.50 15.58
CA VAL A 110 1.27 -13.08 15.43
C VAL A 110 1.12 -14.50 14.87
N MET A 111 1.98 -14.85 13.94
CA MET A 111 1.98 -16.16 13.28
C MET A 111 2.85 -17.16 14.03
N GLU A 112 2.49 -18.44 13.95
CA GLU A 112 3.31 -19.53 14.45
C GLU A 112 4.56 -19.73 13.58
N ARG A 113 5.55 -20.44 14.11
CA ARG A 113 6.83 -20.63 13.41
C ARG A 113 6.68 -21.25 12.02
N LYS A 114 5.87 -22.30 11.89
CA LYS A 114 5.66 -22.99 10.62
C LYS A 114 5.07 -22.04 9.57
N ASP A 115 4.03 -21.30 9.93
CA ASP A 115 3.39 -20.35 9.04
C ASP A 115 4.31 -19.16 8.70
N THR A 116 5.20 -18.79 9.62
CA THR A 116 6.24 -17.79 9.41
C THR A 116 7.22 -18.19 8.32
N GLU A 117 7.69 -19.45 8.32
CA GLU A 117 8.62 -19.97 7.32
C GLU A 117 7.97 -19.97 5.93
N ASP A 118 6.74 -20.48 5.81
CA ASP A 118 5.98 -20.50 4.56
C ASP A 118 5.71 -19.08 4.03
N PHE A 119 5.36 -18.15 4.92
CA PHE A 119 5.17 -16.74 4.58
C PHE A 119 6.46 -16.11 4.05
N LEU A 120 7.60 -16.34 4.69
CA LEU A 120 8.87 -15.73 4.27
C LEU A 120 9.32 -16.23 2.89
N ILE A 121 9.09 -17.50 2.57
CA ILE A 121 9.34 -18.05 1.24
C ILE A 121 8.46 -17.31 0.20
N ARG A 122 7.17 -17.14 0.50
CA ARG A 122 6.25 -16.41 -0.39
C ARG A 122 6.65 -14.95 -0.55
N LEU A 123 7.00 -14.26 0.53
CA LEU A 123 7.45 -12.86 0.49
C LEU A 123 8.73 -12.72 -0.35
N SER A 124 9.71 -13.58 -0.12
CA SER A 124 10.96 -13.57 -0.87
C SER A 124 10.74 -13.84 -2.36
N THR A 125 9.91 -14.84 -2.69
CA THR A 125 9.55 -15.16 -4.08
C THR A 125 8.77 -14.03 -4.76
N PHE A 126 7.92 -13.36 -4.03
CA PHE A 126 7.16 -12.21 -4.53
C PHE A 126 8.06 -11.01 -4.84
N LEU A 127 9.03 -10.71 -3.97
CA LEU A 127 9.95 -9.58 -4.13
C LEU A 127 11.10 -9.89 -5.09
N ASP A 128 11.58 -11.15 -5.10
CA ASP A 128 12.68 -11.62 -5.94
C ASP A 128 12.47 -13.10 -6.29
N ALA A 129 11.85 -13.33 -7.46
CA ALA A 129 11.50 -14.67 -7.91
C ALA A 129 12.72 -15.57 -8.16
N GLU A 130 13.87 -15.02 -8.53
CA GLU A 130 15.10 -15.81 -8.76
C GLU A 130 15.67 -16.26 -7.42
N TRP A 131 15.80 -15.34 -6.45
CA TRP A 131 16.24 -15.69 -5.10
C TRP A 131 15.33 -16.73 -4.44
N GLY A 132 14.03 -16.61 -4.60
CA GLY A 132 13.04 -17.57 -4.08
C GLY A 132 13.20 -18.99 -4.61
N LYS A 133 13.84 -19.19 -5.78
CA LYS A 133 14.12 -20.53 -6.36
C LYS A 133 15.43 -21.15 -5.85
N GLU A 134 16.29 -20.42 -5.19
CA GLU A 134 17.59 -20.90 -4.73
C GLU A 134 17.50 -21.93 -3.60
N GLY A 135 16.35 -22.03 -2.91
CA GLY A 135 16.12 -23.01 -1.83
C GLY A 135 16.92 -22.73 -0.56
N ARG A 136 17.34 -21.47 -0.37
CA ARG A 136 18.20 -21.04 0.76
C ARG A 136 17.50 -21.06 2.12
N GLU A 137 16.19 -21.23 2.13
CA GLU A 137 15.39 -21.36 3.36
C GLU A 137 15.81 -22.55 4.24
N LYS A 138 16.52 -23.54 3.66
CA LYS A 138 17.08 -24.71 4.38
C LYS A 138 18.44 -24.46 4.99
N GLU A 139 19.09 -23.35 4.66
CA GLU A 139 20.40 -23.03 5.21
C GLU A 139 20.32 -22.65 6.70
N ALA A 140 21.27 -23.13 7.51
CA ALA A 140 21.31 -22.83 8.95
C ALA A 140 21.36 -21.32 9.25
N TYR A 141 22.01 -20.55 8.39
CA TYR A 141 22.05 -19.10 8.48
C TYR A 141 20.64 -18.49 8.35
N TYR A 142 19.87 -18.92 7.32
CA TYR A 142 18.50 -18.44 7.11
C TYR A 142 17.61 -18.77 8.31
N GLN A 143 17.65 -20.01 8.80
CA GLN A 143 16.89 -20.44 9.96
C GLN A 143 17.19 -19.61 11.21
N LYS A 144 18.47 -19.22 11.39
CA LYS A 144 18.86 -18.33 12.48
C LYS A 144 18.28 -16.91 12.30
N MET A 145 18.21 -16.39 11.06
CA MET A 145 17.62 -15.09 10.80
C MET A 145 16.10 -15.09 11.05
N VAL A 146 15.42 -16.19 10.74
CA VAL A 146 13.99 -16.36 11.04
C VAL A 146 13.69 -16.23 12.54
N GLU A 147 14.63 -16.61 13.41
CA GLU A 147 14.48 -16.47 14.86
C GLU A 147 14.51 -15.03 15.37
N GLU A 148 15.08 -14.12 14.57
CA GLU A 148 15.22 -12.69 14.89
C GLU A 148 14.03 -11.84 14.43
N ILE A 149 13.00 -12.46 13.86
CA ILE A 149 11.81 -11.76 13.38
C ILE A 149 10.53 -12.25 14.04
N VAL A 150 9.47 -11.48 13.92
CA VAL A 150 8.09 -11.84 14.23
C VAL A 150 7.22 -11.59 13.01
N ALA A 151 6.68 -12.65 12.44
CA ALA A 151 5.69 -12.55 11.37
C ALA A 151 4.28 -12.36 11.94
N PHE A 152 3.46 -11.66 11.20
CA PHE A 152 2.08 -11.39 11.58
C PHE A 152 1.16 -11.39 10.35
N ARG A 153 -0.11 -11.56 10.62
CA ARG A 153 -1.20 -11.34 9.66
C ARG A 153 -2.19 -10.31 10.20
N VAL A 154 -2.81 -9.58 9.30
CA VAL A 154 -3.90 -8.65 9.60
C VAL A 154 -5.07 -8.97 8.70
N GLU A 155 -6.15 -9.52 9.28
CA GLU A 155 -7.41 -9.72 8.58
C GLU A 155 -8.17 -8.39 8.52
N SER A 156 -8.50 -7.94 7.29
CA SER A 156 -9.15 -6.65 7.10
C SER A 156 -10.56 -6.61 7.70
N GLN A 157 -10.82 -5.59 8.50
CA GLN A 157 -12.16 -5.21 8.96
C GLN A 157 -12.74 -4.09 8.10
N THR A 158 -11.88 -3.15 7.67
CA THR A 158 -12.23 -2.11 6.71
C THR A 158 -11.10 -1.90 5.71
N VAL A 159 -11.48 -1.61 4.46
CA VAL A 159 -10.58 -1.18 3.40
C VAL A 159 -11.13 0.11 2.83
N ASP A 160 -10.40 1.22 3.01
CA ASP A 160 -10.72 2.51 2.42
C ASP A 160 -9.66 2.83 1.36
N ALA A 161 -10.08 3.02 0.12
CA ALA A 161 -9.18 3.33 -0.97
C ALA A 161 -9.60 4.64 -1.66
N GLY A 162 -8.65 5.53 -1.86
CA GLY A 162 -8.85 6.84 -2.46
C GLY A 162 -7.90 7.10 -3.61
N TRP A 163 -8.47 7.30 -4.79
CA TRP A 163 -7.79 7.72 -6.01
C TRP A 163 -8.18 9.16 -6.33
N LYS A 164 -7.46 10.14 -5.79
CA LYS A 164 -7.64 11.55 -6.15
C LYS A 164 -6.86 11.86 -7.42
N LEU A 165 -7.53 11.81 -8.56
CA LEU A 165 -6.98 11.90 -9.92
C LEU A 165 -7.67 13.00 -10.76
N SER A 166 -8.11 14.08 -10.12
CA SER A 166 -8.82 15.19 -10.76
C SER A 166 -10.18 14.82 -11.40
N GLN A 167 -10.88 13.79 -10.89
CA GLN A 167 -12.16 13.30 -11.43
C GLN A 167 -13.27 14.35 -11.35
N ASN A 168 -13.15 15.31 -10.45
CA ASN A 168 -14.07 16.44 -10.29
C ASN A 168 -13.87 17.56 -11.31
N HIS A 169 -12.91 17.40 -12.25
CA HIS A 169 -12.65 18.35 -13.33
C HIS A 169 -13.16 17.84 -14.69
N PRO A 170 -13.49 18.74 -15.63
CA PRO A 170 -13.86 18.35 -17.00
C PRO A 170 -12.74 17.57 -17.68
N MET A 171 -13.11 16.84 -18.74
CA MET A 171 -12.16 15.99 -19.48
C MET A 171 -11.00 16.79 -20.09
N SER A 172 -11.23 18.01 -20.55
CA SER A 172 -10.19 18.89 -21.10
C SER A 172 -9.13 19.22 -20.04
N ASP A 173 -9.54 19.61 -18.84
CA ASP A 173 -8.63 19.88 -17.73
C ASP A 173 -7.82 18.63 -17.35
N ARG A 174 -8.48 17.47 -17.28
CA ARG A 174 -7.81 16.19 -16.96
C ARG A 174 -6.75 15.82 -18.00
N LYS A 175 -7.02 16.03 -19.29
CA LYS A 175 -6.03 15.86 -20.38
C LYS A 175 -4.84 16.80 -20.20
N GLY A 176 -5.09 18.08 -19.93
CA GLY A 176 -4.03 19.06 -19.69
C GLY A 176 -3.13 18.66 -18.49
N VAL A 177 -3.73 18.11 -17.41
CA VAL A 177 -2.96 17.59 -16.27
C VAL A 177 -2.08 16.41 -16.69
N VAL A 178 -2.62 15.42 -17.43
CA VAL A 178 -1.86 14.25 -17.90
C VAL A 178 -0.67 14.67 -18.75
N GLU A 179 -0.87 15.56 -19.73
CA GLU A 179 0.19 16.04 -20.60
C GLU A 179 1.34 16.74 -19.84
N ASN A 180 0.99 17.51 -18.80
CA ASN A 180 2.00 18.19 -17.99
C ASN A 180 2.72 17.25 -17.02
N LEU A 181 2.04 16.24 -16.46
CA LEU A 181 2.67 15.19 -15.67
C LEU A 181 3.68 14.39 -16.50
N GLU A 182 3.35 14.06 -17.75
CA GLU A 182 4.28 13.36 -18.66
C GLU A 182 5.50 14.21 -18.99
N LYS A 183 5.36 15.53 -19.10
CA LYS A 183 6.48 16.47 -19.29
C LYS A 183 7.35 16.62 -18.05
N ALA A 184 6.78 16.52 -16.84
CA ALA A 184 7.52 16.55 -15.58
C ALA A 184 8.52 15.40 -15.50
N GLY A 185 8.13 14.20 -15.93
CA GLY A 185 9.03 13.09 -16.25
C GLY A 185 9.64 12.35 -15.06
N ASP A 186 9.32 12.71 -13.80
CA ASP A 186 9.68 11.91 -12.63
C ASP A 186 8.77 10.67 -12.51
N ASP A 187 9.17 9.71 -11.67
CA ASP A 187 8.46 8.42 -11.56
C ASP A 187 7.04 8.57 -11.06
N ASP A 188 6.80 9.41 -10.06
CA ASP A 188 5.47 9.67 -9.52
C ASP A 188 4.58 10.35 -10.56
N ALA A 189 5.10 11.31 -11.30
CA ALA A 189 4.38 11.97 -12.39
C ALA A 189 3.97 10.97 -13.48
N ARG A 190 4.88 10.07 -13.90
CA ARG A 190 4.57 9.03 -14.92
C ARG A 190 3.52 8.05 -14.44
N LYS A 191 3.65 7.52 -13.22
CA LYS A 191 2.67 6.62 -12.60
C LYS A 191 1.30 7.31 -12.48
N MET A 192 1.27 8.55 -12.02
CA MET A 192 0.06 9.35 -11.87
C MET A 192 -0.64 9.58 -13.22
N ALA A 193 0.11 9.96 -14.26
CA ALA A 193 -0.41 10.15 -15.62
C ALA A 193 -1.04 8.85 -16.14
N GLY A 194 -0.38 7.71 -15.96
CA GLY A 194 -0.89 6.39 -16.36
C GLY A 194 -2.20 6.02 -15.66
N MET A 195 -2.30 6.26 -14.36
CA MET A 195 -3.54 6.02 -13.60
C MET A 195 -4.68 6.95 -14.04
N MET A 196 -4.38 8.23 -14.31
CA MET A 196 -5.36 9.17 -14.82
C MET A 196 -5.87 8.77 -16.22
N ARG A 197 -5.01 8.29 -17.12
CA ARG A 197 -5.42 7.76 -18.44
C ARG A 197 -6.39 6.58 -18.29
N LYS A 198 -6.00 5.55 -17.51
CA LYS A 198 -6.88 4.39 -17.24
C LYS A 198 -8.26 4.83 -16.75
N MET A 199 -8.32 5.85 -15.90
CA MET A 199 -9.58 6.34 -15.35
C MET A 199 -10.41 7.14 -16.35
N MET A 200 -9.79 7.75 -17.38
CA MET A 200 -10.51 8.47 -18.44
C MET A 200 -11.10 7.53 -19.51
N GLU A 201 -10.61 6.30 -19.61
CA GLU A 201 -11.08 5.26 -20.54
C GLU A 201 -12.29 4.46 -20.02
N LYS A 202 -12.56 4.54 -18.70
CA LYS A 202 -13.73 3.93 -18.03
C LYS A 202 -14.94 4.87 -18.06
#